data_9c20db32014f6a3bba4355022078dc7e
#
_entry.id   9c20db32014f6a3bba4355022078dc7e
#
_cell.length_a   1.000
_cell.length_b   1.000
_cell.length_c   1.000
_cell.angle_alpha   90.00
_cell.angle_beta   90.00
_cell.angle_gamma   90.00
#
_symmetry.space_group_name_H-M   'P 1'
#
loop_
_entity.id
_entity.type
_entity.pdbx_description
1 polymer ?
#
loop_
_entity_poly.entity_id
_entity_poly.type
_entity_poly.pdbx_seq_one_letter_code
_entity_poly.pdbx_strand_id
1 'polypeptide(L)'
;MLDQTQSGVTADNPVPDTTVSVADAFGLDVDISVPAYSERDARVPDLDPDYLFDHRTTMAILAGFAKDWRVLVTGFHGTGKSTHIEQVAARLNWPCLRINLDSHVSRIDLIGKDAIVLEDGKQVTAFQDGILPWAYQRNVALVFDEYDAGRPDVMFVIQRVLESSGQLTLLDQSRVLRPHPAFRFFATANTVGLGDTTGLYHGTQQINQAQMDRWSITTILNYLPAEHEERIVLAKARHLQNADGEVLVRRMVQLANLTRSAFRNGDLATVMSPRTVLTWTQNLTFFEDVALAFELVFLNKCDPAERALLGELYQRVFGEELAAEPGVADVLSAGTSAGTSAGTSAGSSAAARG
;
A
#
# COMPACT_ATOMS: atom_id res chain seq x y z
N MET A 1 5.55 32.70 -27.09
CA MET A 1 4.85 33.22 -25.92
C MET A 1 4.19 32.02 -25.27
N LEU A 2 4.54 31.68 -24.03
CA LEU A 2 3.93 30.52 -23.36
C LEU A 2 2.49 30.84 -23.04
N ASP A 3 1.56 29.97 -23.47
CA ASP A 3 0.16 30.08 -23.10
C ASP A 3 -0.03 29.74 -21.63
N GLN A 4 -0.60 30.65 -20.83
CA GLN A 4 -0.88 30.48 -19.41
C GLN A 4 -2.35 30.04 -19.26
N THR A 5 -2.57 28.72 -19.23
CA THR A 5 -3.88 28.18 -18.90
C THR A 5 -4.13 28.35 -17.38
N GLN A 6 -5.12 29.16 -17.03
CA GLN A 6 -5.60 29.25 -15.67
C GLN A 6 -6.42 27.98 -15.35
N SER A 7 -6.17 27.38 -14.19
CA SER A 7 -7.04 26.33 -13.67
C SER A 7 -8.39 26.96 -13.30
N GLY A 8 -9.41 26.74 -14.12
CA GLY A 8 -10.75 27.27 -13.88
C GLY A 8 -11.45 26.50 -12.76
N VAL A 9 -11.89 27.21 -11.71
CA VAL A 9 -12.90 26.67 -10.81
C VAL A 9 -14.22 26.64 -11.55
N THR A 10 -14.81 25.46 -11.71
CA THR A 10 -16.09 25.22 -12.39
C THR A 10 -17.00 24.39 -11.50
N ALA A 11 -18.28 24.25 -11.88
CA ALA A 11 -19.21 23.39 -11.15
C ALA A 11 -18.72 21.94 -11.06
N ASP A 12 -18.05 21.44 -12.10
CA ASP A 12 -17.47 20.09 -12.14
C ASP A 12 -16.08 19.99 -11.46
N ASN A 13 -15.54 21.12 -11.01
CA ASN A 13 -14.21 21.24 -10.43
C ASN A 13 -14.22 22.31 -9.29
N PRO A 14 -15.01 22.09 -8.23
CA PRO A 14 -15.24 23.07 -7.17
C PRO A 14 -14.03 23.17 -6.21
N VAL A 15 -14.05 24.24 -5.41
CA VAL A 15 -13.22 24.35 -4.20
C VAL A 15 -14.01 23.84 -2.99
N PRO A 16 -13.34 23.51 -1.87
CA PRO A 16 -14.02 23.14 -0.63
C PRO A 16 -15.03 24.21 -0.21
N ASP A 17 -16.24 23.78 0.12
CA ASP A 17 -17.40 24.64 0.39
C ASP A 17 -17.90 24.53 1.84
N THR A 18 -17.29 23.64 2.64
CA THR A 18 -17.63 23.43 4.05
C THR A 18 -16.39 23.17 4.89
N THR A 19 -16.58 22.95 6.18
CA THR A 19 -15.53 22.52 7.13
C THR A 19 -16.01 21.34 7.95
N VAL A 20 -15.07 20.52 8.39
CA VAL A 20 -15.29 19.35 9.24
C VAL A 20 -14.49 19.50 10.53
N SER A 21 -15.14 19.26 11.68
CA SER A 21 -14.49 19.19 12.99
C SER A 21 -13.55 17.99 13.04
N VAL A 22 -12.30 18.23 13.44
CA VAL A 22 -11.30 17.13 13.56
C VAL A 22 -11.65 16.21 14.71
N ALA A 23 -12.19 16.74 15.81
CA ALA A 23 -12.64 15.92 16.94
C ALA A 23 -13.72 14.93 16.51
N ASP A 24 -14.74 15.41 15.79
CA ASP A 24 -15.91 14.59 15.42
C ASP A 24 -15.58 13.58 14.32
N ALA A 25 -14.81 13.97 13.31
CA ALA A 25 -14.57 13.13 12.15
C ALA A 25 -13.44 12.11 12.35
N PHE A 26 -12.46 12.42 13.21
CA PHE A 26 -11.26 11.60 13.39
C PHE A 26 -11.08 11.07 14.82
N GLY A 27 -11.94 11.49 15.77
CA GLY A 27 -11.85 11.08 17.17
C GLY A 27 -10.58 11.61 17.86
N LEU A 28 -10.05 12.74 17.39
CA LEU A 28 -8.86 13.37 17.97
C LEU A 28 -9.25 14.50 18.90
N ASP A 29 -8.60 14.58 20.07
CA ASP A 29 -8.86 15.62 21.07
C ASP A 29 -8.17 16.94 20.68
N VAL A 30 -8.69 17.57 19.60
CA VAL A 30 -8.24 18.87 19.10
C VAL A 30 -9.44 19.68 18.59
N ASP A 31 -9.55 20.92 19.04
CA ASP A 31 -10.61 21.84 18.64
C ASP A 31 -10.19 22.66 17.40
N ILE A 32 -10.15 22.00 16.26
CA ILE A 32 -9.91 22.62 14.96
C ILE A 32 -10.88 22.10 13.92
N SER A 33 -11.17 22.95 12.91
CA SER A 33 -11.93 22.56 11.73
C SER A 33 -11.06 22.70 10.48
N VAL A 34 -11.26 21.80 9.52
CA VAL A 34 -10.50 21.74 8.27
C VAL A 34 -11.44 21.83 7.07
N PRO A 35 -10.99 22.39 5.93
CA PRO A 35 -11.78 22.45 4.71
C PRO A 35 -12.21 21.07 4.23
N ALA A 36 -13.45 20.96 3.75
CA ALA A 36 -14.04 19.75 3.22
C ALA A 36 -15.04 20.06 2.11
N TYR A 37 -15.56 19.03 1.44
CA TYR A 37 -16.67 19.18 0.51
C TYR A 37 -17.97 18.66 1.15
N SER A 38 -19.05 19.40 0.92
CA SER A 38 -20.40 19.00 1.37
C SER A 38 -20.93 17.81 0.54
N GLU A 39 -20.61 17.78 -0.76
CA GLU A 39 -21.01 16.71 -1.67
C GLU A 39 -19.88 15.71 -1.89
N ARG A 40 -20.25 14.44 -2.06
CA ARG A 40 -19.30 13.35 -2.34
C ARG A 40 -19.14 13.15 -3.83
N ASP A 41 -17.93 13.32 -4.34
CA ASP A 41 -17.53 12.99 -5.69
C ASP A 41 -17.27 11.46 -5.83
N ALA A 42 -17.44 10.93 -7.04
CA ALA A 42 -17.19 9.50 -7.32
C ALA A 42 -15.73 9.06 -7.09
N ARG A 43 -14.79 10.01 -7.08
CA ARG A 43 -13.36 9.78 -6.82
C ARG A 43 -12.99 9.84 -5.35
N VAL A 44 -13.94 10.07 -4.46
CA VAL A 44 -13.71 10.03 -3.00
C VAL A 44 -13.57 8.57 -2.56
N PRO A 45 -12.50 8.20 -1.85
CA PRO A 45 -12.30 6.83 -1.38
C PRO A 45 -13.45 6.37 -0.47
N ASP A 46 -13.68 5.05 -0.44
CA ASP A 46 -14.67 4.48 0.47
C ASP A 46 -14.29 4.71 1.92
N LEU A 47 -15.28 5.10 2.72
CA LEU A 47 -15.12 5.35 4.14
C LEU A 47 -15.10 4.02 4.90
N ASP A 48 -14.03 3.78 5.66
CA ASP A 48 -13.95 2.70 6.64
C ASP A 48 -14.39 3.25 8.01
N PRO A 49 -15.56 2.88 8.53
CA PRO A 49 -16.06 3.39 9.81
C PRO A 49 -15.23 2.91 11.01
N ASP A 50 -14.55 1.77 10.86
CA ASP A 50 -13.74 1.17 11.92
C ASP A 50 -12.26 1.60 11.86
N TYR A 51 -11.93 2.57 11.00
CA TYR A 51 -10.55 3.02 10.82
C TYR A 51 -10.05 3.78 12.06
N LEU A 52 -8.92 3.35 12.61
CA LEU A 52 -8.25 4.00 13.74
C LEU A 52 -7.16 4.95 13.24
N PHE A 53 -7.28 6.21 13.65
CA PHE A 53 -6.35 7.27 13.23
C PHE A 53 -5.17 7.40 14.20
N ASP A 54 -3.94 7.40 13.64
CA ASP A 54 -2.74 7.85 14.37
C ASP A 54 -2.77 9.38 14.47
N HIS A 55 -2.72 9.90 15.69
CA HIS A 55 -2.85 11.33 15.94
C HIS A 55 -1.85 12.18 15.14
N ARG A 56 -0.55 11.84 15.20
CA ARG A 56 0.51 12.64 14.55
C ARG A 56 0.40 12.62 13.04
N THR A 57 0.22 11.45 12.47
CA THR A 57 0.11 11.28 11.01
C THR A 57 -1.16 11.94 10.48
N THR A 58 -2.28 11.80 11.19
CA THR A 58 -3.54 12.47 10.81
C THR A 58 -3.38 13.98 10.80
N MET A 59 -2.81 14.57 11.86
CA MET A 59 -2.57 16.01 11.92
C MET A 59 -1.65 16.51 10.81
N ALA A 60 -0.62 15.75 10.46
CA ALA A 60 0.27 16.06 9.35
C ALA A 60 -0.47 16.08 8.00
N ILE A 61 -1.31 15.06 7.74
CA ILE A 61 -2.10 14.95 6.52
C ILE A 61 -3.17 16.06 6.47
N LEU A 62 -3.86 16.35 7.58
CA LEU A 62 -4.84 17.44 7.67
C LEU A 62 -4.20 18.80 7.39
N ALA A 63 -2.97 19.03 7.86
CA ALA A 63 -2.22 20.24 7.50
C ALA A 63 -1.96 20.33 5.99
N GLY A 64 -1.67 19.19 5.33
CA GLY A 64 -1.56 19.10 3.89
C GLY A 64 -2.86 19.51 3.19
N PHE A 65 -4.01 19.02 3.63
CA PHE A 65 -5.31 19.41 3.08
C PHE A 65 -5.66 20.87 3.33
N ALA A 66 -5.44 21.36 4.55
CA ALA A 66 -5.84 22.71 4.96
C ALA A 66 -4.93 23.82 4.41
N LYS A 67 -3.61 23.57 4.28
CA LYS A 67 -2.59 24.57 3.95
C LYS A 67 -1.88 24.36 2.64
N ASP A 68 -2.28 23.35 1.85
CA ASP A 68 -1.58 22.95 0.62
C ASP A 68 -0.10 22.59 0.85
N TRP A 69 0.22 22.03 2.02
CA TRP A 69 1.56 21.58 2.31
C TRP A 69 1.80 20.19 1.72
N ARG A 70 3.01 19.98 1.21
CA ARG A 70 3.45 18.71 0.64
C ARG A 70 3.81 17.76 1.79
N VAL A 71 3.14 16.61 1.87
CA VAL A 71 3.30 15.67 3.00
C VAL A 71 3.82 14.33 2.49
N LEU A 72 4.94 13.90 3.07
CA LEU A 72 5.52 12.57 2.87
C LEU A 72 5.25 11.72 4.12
N VAL A 73 4.58 10.59 3.94
CA VAL A 73 4.34 9.61 5.00
C VAL A 73 5.31 8.45 4.83
N THR A 74 6.23 8.28 5.76
CA THR A 74 7.23 7.20 5.75
C THR A 74 6.89 6.12 6.79
N GLY A 75 7.52 4.96 6.71
CA GLY A 75 7.36 3.87 7.68
C GLY A 75 7.38 2.49 7.04
N PHE A 76 7.39 1.45 7.85
CA PHE A 76 7.44 0.07 7.36
C PHE A 76 6.31 -0.27 6.39
N HIS A 77 6.53 -1.27 5.54
CA HIS A 77 5.48 -1.73 4.63
C HIS A 77 4.29 -2.33 5.41
N GLY A 78 3.09 -2.21 4.83
CA GLY A 78 1.86 -2.75 5.41
C GLY A 78 1.35 -2.02 6.66
N THR A 79 1.91 -0.85 7.03
CA THR A 79 1.43 -0.02 8.16
C THR A 79 0.20 0.82 7.81
N GLY A 80 -0.27 0.79 6.55
CA GLY A 80 -1.46 1.52 6.13
C GLY A 80 -1.22 2.98 5.72
N LYS A 81 0.02 3.38 5.36
CA LYS A 81 0.37 4.76 4.98
C LYS A 81 -0.58 5.37 3.95
N SER A 82 -0.76 4.70 2.83
CA SER A 82 -1.61 5.16 1.73
C SER A 82 -3.09 5.15 2.14
N THR A 83 -3.52 4.08 2.81
CA THR A 83 -4.88 3.97 3.36
C THR A 83 -5.18 5.09 4.36
N HIS A 84 -4.19 5.53 5.14
CA HIS A 84 -4.35 6.63 6.08
C HIS A 84 -4.69 7.94 5.36
N ILE A 85 -3.97 8.25 4.27
CA ILE A 85 -4.26 9.42 3.43
C ILE A 85 -5.66 9.30 2.81
N GLU A 86 -5.99 8.12 2.25
CA GLU A 86 -7.31 7.85 1.64
C GLU A 86 -8.44 7.99 2.67
N GLN A 87 -8.26 7.51 3.90
CA GLN A 87 -9.27 7.60 4.96
C GLN A 87 -9.44 9.03 5.49
N VAL A 88 -8.39 9.85 5.48
CA VAL A 88 -8.52 11.29 5.74
C VAL A 88 -9.29 11.96 4.60
N ALA A 89 -8.93 11.70 3.34
CA ALA A 89 -9.64 12.22 2.18
C ALA A 89 -11.12 11.84 2.17
N ALA A 90 -11.44 10.58 2.52
CA ALA A 90 -12.81 10.07 2.59
C ALA A 90 -13.69 10.88 3.57
N ARG A 91 -13.15 11.25 4.74
CA ARG A 91 -13.89 12.04 5.76
C ARG A 91 -14.04 13.50 5.41
N LEU A 92 -13.17 14.00 4.53
CA LEU A 92 -13.25 15.35 3.99
C LEU A 92 -14.07 15.43 2.69
N ASN A 93 -14.64 14.33 2.21
CA ASN A 93 -15.23 14.19 0.88
C ASN A 93 -14.29 14.70 -0.24
N TRP A 94 -12.97 14.58 -0.03
CA TRP A 94 -11.97 15.08 -0.97
C TRP A 94 -11.66 14.03 -2.03
N PRO A 95 -11.84 14.34 -3.33
CA PRO A 95 -11.43 13.43 -4.40
C PRO A 95 -9.96 13.04 -4.24
N CYS A 96 -9.65 11.76 -4.33
CA CYS A 96 -8.31 11.24 -4.11
C CYS A 96 -7.92 10.27 -5.23
N LEU A 97 -6.71 10.44 -5.75
CA LEU A 97 -6.15 9.57 -6.77
C LEU A 97 -4.81 9.04 -6.30
N ARG A 98 -4.68 7.73 -6.21
CA ARG A 98 -3.47 7.04 -5.80
C ARG A 98 -2.78 6.41 -7.00
N ILE A 99 -1.47 6.60 -7.11
CA ILE A 99 -0.60 6.06 -8.15
C ILE A 99 0.61 5.42 -7.49
N ASN A 100 0.87 4.17 -7.83
CA ASN A 100 2.10 3.51 -7.41
C ASN A 100 3.24 3.89 -8.34
N LEU A 101 4.34 4.42 -7.79
CA LEU A 101 5.55 4.74 -8.54
C LEU A 101 6.46 3.51 -8.57
N ASP A 102 6.20 2.63 -9.52
CA ASP A 102 7.07 1.50 -9.80
C ASP A 102 8.10 1.83 -10.90
N SER A 103 8.98 0.86 -11.20
CA SER A 103 10.00 0.99 -12.23
C SER A 103 9.46 1.08 -13.67
N HIS A 104 8.16 0.87 -13.89
CA HIS A 104 7.50 0.92 -15.20
C HIS A 104 6.89 2.28 -15.48
N VAL A 105 6.56 3.07 -14.46
CA VAL A 105 6.05 4.43 -14.63
C VAL A 105 7.12 5.30 -15.28
N SER A 106 6.78 5.87 -16.42
CA SER A 106 7.68 6.70 -17.22
C SER A 106 7.26 8.18 -17.18
N ARG A 107 8.16 9.05 -17.67
CA ARG A 107 7.84 10.48 -17.85
C ARG A 107 6.60 10.70 -18.74
N ILE A 108 6.41 9.83 -19.74
CA ILE A 108 5.27 9.94 -20.68
C ILE A 108 3.95 9.67 -19.97
N ASP A 109 3.92 8.70 -19.05
CA ASP A 109 2.73 8.38 -18.26
C ASP A 109 2.37 9.53 -17.31
N LEU A 110 3.38 10.21 -16.76
CA LEU A 110 3.16 11.35 -15.88
C LEU A 110 2.78 12.62 -16.63
N ILE A 111 3.50 12.98 -17.69
CA ILE A 111 3.32 14.27 -18.38
C ILE A 111 2.32 14.17 -19.50
N GLY A 112 2.38 13.10 -20.30
CA GLY A 112 1.56 12.90 -21.47
C GLY A 112 2.38 12.67 -22.74
N LYS A 113 1.68 12.48 -23.84
CA LYS A 113 2.24 12.16 -25.16
C LYS A 113 1.37 12.66 -26.28
N ASP A 114 1.97 12.82 -27.46
CA ASP A 114 1.22 12.97 -28.68
C ASP A 114 0.50 11.67 -29.03
N ALA A 115 -0.77 11.77 -29.32
CA ALA A 115 -1.63 10.67 -29.74
C ALA A 115 -2.38 11.04 -31.03
N ILE A 116 -2.62 10.04 -31.88
CA ILE A 116 -3.47 10.21 -33.03
C ILE A 116 -4.92 10.04 -32.59
N VAL A 117 -5.69 11.09 -32.69
CA VAL A 117 -7.13 11.10 -32.36
C VAL A 117 -7.96 11.35 -33.62
N LEU A 118 -9.22 10.94 -33.59
CA LEU A 118 -10.16 11.23 -34.65
C LEU A 118 -11.00 12.46 -34.27
N GLU A 119 -10.78 13.56 -35.00
CA GLU A 119 -11.61 14.76 -34.89
C GLU A 119 -12.35 14.96 -36.24
N ASP A 120 -13.66 15.01 -36.20
CA ASP A 120 -14.53 15.14 -37.38
C ASP A 120 -14.22 14.12 -38.51
N GLY A 121 -13.86 12.89 -38.14
CA GLY A 121 -13.53 11.81 -39.06
C GLY A 121 -12.13 11.90 -39.70
N LYS A 122 -11.30 12.87 -39.29
CA LYS A 122 -9.91 13.01 -39.73
C LYS A 122 -8.94 12.62 -38.62
N GLN A 123 -7.85 11.99 -38.97
CA GLN A 123 -6.75 11.74 -38.04
C GLN A 123 -5.96 13.03 -37.81
N VAL A 124 -5.93 13.47 -36.56
CA VAL A 124 -5.12 14.59 -36.10
C VAL A 124 -4.19 14.15 -34.99
N THR A 125 -3.02 14.76 -34.91
CA THR A 125 -2.14 14.57 -33.77
C THR A 125 -2.54 15.57 -32.70
N ALA A 126 -2.97 15.05 -31.55
CA ALA A 126 -3.30 15.85 -30.37
C ALA A 126 -2.49 15.36 -29.17
N PHE A 127 -2.08 16.27 -28.32
CA PHE A 127 -1.43 15.90 -27.09
C PHE A 127 -2.45 15.41 -26.05
N GLN A 128 -2.20 14.24 -25.53
CA GLN A 128 -2.96 13.68 -24.43
C GLN A 128 -2.22 13.93 -23.11
N ASP A 129 -2.82 14.74 -22.24
CA ASP A 129 -2.28 15.00 -20.89
C ASP A 129 -2.08 13.68 -20.13
N GLY A 130 -0.92 13.54 -19.50
CA GLY A 130 -0.67 12.49 -18.53
C GLY A 130 -1.36 12.79 -17.20
N ILE A 131 -1.15 11.88 -16.24
CA ILE A 131 -1.89 11.95 -14.97
C ILE A 131 -1.55 13.20 -14.14
N LEU A 132 -0.31 13.70 -14.22
CA LEU A 132 0.13 14.84 -13.43
C LEU A 132 -0.50 16.17 -13.92
N PRO A 133 -0.43 16.57 -15.20
CA PRO A 133 -1.16 17.73 -15.73
C PRO A 133 -2.66 17.63 -15.49
N TRP A 134 -3.22 16.43 -15.65
CA TRP A 134 -4.64 16.19 -15.43
C TRP A 134 -5.06 16.45 -13.99
N ALA A 135 -4.33 15.87 -13.01
CA ALA A 135 -4.62 16.03 -11.59
C ALA A 135 -4.35 17.47 -11.12
N TYR A 136 -3.27 18.06 -11.61
CA TYR A 136 -2.82 19.40 -11.23
C TYR A 136 -3.86 20.50 -11.46
N GLN A 137 -4.68 20.34 -12.49
CA GLN A 137 -5.74 21.28 -12.85
C GLN A 137 -7.10 20.95 -12.21
N ARG A 138 -7.14 20.00 -11.24
CA ARG A 138 -8.40 19.52 -10.64
C ARG A 138 -8.36 19.56 -9.11
N ASN A 139 -9.54 19.51 -8.53
CA ASN A 139 -9.79 19.49 -7.09
C ASN A 139 -9.48 18.09 -6.48
N VAL A 140 -8.31 17.56 -6.71
CA VAL A 140 -7.94 16.19 -6.35
C VAL A 140 -6.72 16.17 -5.43
N ALA A 141 -6.71 15.25 -4.47
CA ALA A 141 -5.52 14.85 -3.73
C ALA A 141 -4.80 13.76 -4.52
N LEU A 142 -3.63 14.07 -5.07
CA LEU A 142 -2.77 13.12 -5.76
C LEU A 142 -1.82 12.48 -4.75
N VAL A 143 -1.84 11.16 -4.67
CA VAL A 143 -1.00 10.36 -3.77
C VAL A 143 -0.04 9.52 -4.60
N PHE A 144 1.25 9.79 -4.49
CA PHE A 144 2.27 8.89 -5.02
C PHE A 144 2.69 7.88 -3.96
N ASP A 145 2.34 6.62 -4.20
CA ASP A 145 2.73 5.51 -3.35
C ASP A 145 4.10 4.97 -3.78
N GLU A 146 4.88 4.49 -2.80
CA GLU A 146 6.24 4.01 -3.02
C GLU A 146 7.16 5.03 -3.72
N TYR A 147 7.11 6.27 -3.25
CA TYR A 147 7.87 7.41 -3.79
C TYR A 147 9.37 7.13 -3.89
N ASP A 148 9.91 6.33 -2.97
CA ASP A 148 11.31 5.90 -2.93
C ASP A 148 11.67 4.80 -3.95
N ALA A 149 10.68 4.20 -4.63
CA ALA A 149 10.89 3.28 -5.74
C ALA A 149 10.85 3.95 -7.12
N GLY A 150 10.51 5.25 -7.17
CA GLY A 150 10.38 6.01 -8.40
C GLY A 150 11.70 6.16 -9.16
N ARG A 151 11.64 6.08 -10.49
CA ARG A 151 12.80 6.29 -11.36
C ARG A 151 13.32 7.73 -11.28
N PRO A 152 14.65 7.97 -11.36
CA PRO A 152 15.20 9.33 -11.27
C PRO A 152 14.64 10.32 -12.28
N ASP A 153 14.38 9.90 -13.53
CA ASP A 153 13.82 10.75 -14.57
C ASP A 153 12.37 11.19 -14.26
N VAL A 154 11.58 10.31 -13.63
CA VAL A 154 10.23 10.58 -13.13
C VAL A 154 10.28 11.53 -11.93
N MET A 155 11.23 11.33 -11.02
CA MET A 155 11.39 12.12 -9.81
C MET A 155 11.73 13.60 -10.12
N PHE A 156 12.47 13.88 -11.19
CA PHE A 156 12.74 15.25 -11.63
C PHE A 156 11.48 15.99 -12.11
N VAL A 157 10.54 15.28 -12.69
CA VAL A 157 9.24 15.85 -13.10
C VAL A 157 8.42 16.21 -11.88
N ILE A 158 8.33 15.29 -10.91
CA ILE A 158 7.59 15.46 -9.66
C ILE A 158 8.16 16.62 -8.83
N GLN A 159 9.47 16.81 -8.85
CA GLN A 159 10.14 17.87 -8.12
C GLN A 159 9.53 19.25 -8.35
N ARG A 160 9.05 19.55 -9.56
CA ARG A 160 8.40 20.83 -9.89
C ARG A 160 7.09 21.04 -9.15
N VAL A 161 6.34 19.96 -8.89
CA VAL A 161 5.06 20.01 -8.15
C VAL A 161 5.30 20.23 -6.65
N LEU A 162 6.48 19.86 -6.16
CA LEU A 162 6.86 20.08 -4.75
C LEU A 162 7.20 21.56 -4.46
N GLU A 163 7.54 22.34 -5.47
CA GLU A 163 7.90 23.75 -5.27
C GLU A 163 6.66 24.59 -4.91
N SER A 164 6.83 25.54 -3.99
CA SER A 164 5.76 26.43 -3.52
C SER A 164 5.23 27.38 -4.58
N SER A 165 6.03 27.70 -5.62
CA SER A 165 5.60 28.53 -6.74
C SER A 165 4.63 27.83 -7.69
N GLY A 166 4.52 26.51 -7.58
CA GLY A 166 3.48 25.69 -8.16
C GLY A 166 3.20 25.94 -9.66
N GLN A 167 4.21 25.89 -10.50
CA GLN A 167 4.00 25.98 -11.96
C GLN A 167 4.61 24.76 -12.65
N LEU A 168 3.75 23.99 -13.34
CA LEU A 168 4.16 22.86 -14.16
C LEU A 168 4.33 23.33 -15.61
N THR A 169 5.56 23.36 -16.09
CA THR A 169 5.86 23.74 -17.47
C THR A 169 5.90 22.50 -18.36
N LEU A 170 5.00 22.44 -19.33
CA LEU A 170 4.95 21.42 -20.38
C LEU A 170 5.72 21.97 -21.59
N LEU A 171 7.01 21.62 -21.67
CA LEU A 171 7.89 22.18 -22.71
C LEU A 171 7.45 21.82 -24.13
N ASP A 172 7.02 20.57 -24.31
CA ASP A 172 6.60 20.02 -25.61
C ASP A 172 5.35 20.74 -26.18
N GLN A 173 4.61 21.43 -25.29
CA GLN A 173 3.40 22.18 -25.62
C GLN A 173 3.52 23.69 -25.47
N SER A 174 4.67 24.17 -25.00
CA SER A 174 4.83 25.58 -24.63
C SER A 174 3.74 26.10 -23.68
N ARG A 175 3.24 25.24 -22.78
CA ARG A 175 2.20 25.55 -21.80
C ARG A 175 2.77 25.61 -20.38
N VAL A 176 2.23 26.52 -19.58
CA VAL A 176 2.52 26.61 -18.14
C VAL A 176 1.20 26.43 -17.39
N LEU A 177 1.13 25.36 -16.61
CA LEU A 177 -0.05 25.04 -15.81
C LEU A 177 0.13 25.55 -14.38
N ARG A 178 -0.95 26.10 -13.82
CA ARG A 178 -1.07 26.43 -12.40
C ARG A 178 -1.94 25.38 -11.71
N PRO A 179 -1.65 25.07 -10.43
CA PRO A 179 -2.47 24.11 -9.69
C PRO A 179 -3.88 24.66 -9.48
N HIS A 180 -4.85 23.76 -9.45
CA HIS A 180 -6.16 24.09 -8.94
C HIS A 180 -6.05 24.46 -7.44
N PRO A 181 -6.81 25.44 -6.92
CA PRO A 181 -6.72 25.84 -5.52
C PRO A 181 -6.95 24.71 -4.51
N ALA A 182 -7.69 23.68 -4.92
CA ALA A 182 -7.93 22.48 -4.12
C ALA A 182 -7.09 21.26 -4.56
N PHE A 183 -6.09 21.43 -5.42
CA PHE A 183 -5.11 20.38 -5.65
C PHE A 183 -4.29 20.12 -4.40
N ARG A 184 -4.10 18.86 -4.05
CA ARG A 184 -3.25 18.45 -2.92
C ARG A 184 -2.29 17.37 -3.35
N PHE A 185 -1.12 17.34 -2.71
CA PHE A 185 -0.06 16.41 -3.09
C PHE A 185 0.54 15.70 -1.89
N PHE A 186 0.45 14.37 -1.91
CA PHE A 186 0.96 13.48 -0.88
C PHE A 186 1.85 12.41 -1.50
N ALA A 187 2.74 11.84 -0.70
CA ALA A 187 3.43 10.62 -1.08
C ALA A 187 3.65 9.70 0.13
N THR A 188 3.89 8.43 -0.17
CA THR A 188 4.32 7.45 0.82
C THR A 188 5.68 6.87 0.44
N ALA A 189 6.48 6.47 1.42
CA ALA A 189 7.75 5.81 1.21
C ALA A 189 7.99 4.75 2.29
N ASN A 190 8.70 3.70 1.94
CA ASN A 190 9.09 2.65 2.89
C ASN A 190 10.40 2.99 3.61
N THR A 191 11.19 3.87 3.02
CA THR A 191 12.44 4.40 3.59
C THR A 191 12.32 5.91 3.83
N VAL A 192 13.24 6.47 4.61
CA VAL A 192 13.31 7.93 4.80
C VAL A 192 14.13 8.63 3.71
N GLY A 193 14.18 8.04 2.51
CA GLY A 193 14.92 8.60 1.37
C GLY A 193 16.42 8.28 1.37
N LEU A 194 16.91 7.47 2.29
CA LEU A 194 18.32 7.07 2.35
C LEU A 194 18.65 5.85 1.48
N GLY A 195 17.64 5.31 0.77
CA GLY A 195 17.72 4.04 0.07
C GLY A 195 17.69 2.85 1.04
N ASP A 196 17.83 1.67 0.48
CA ASP A 196 17.87 0.44 1.29
C ASP A 196 19.25 0.23 1.92
N THR A 197 19.41 0.69 3.15
CA THR A 197 20.61 0.45 3.95
C THR A 197 20.60 -0.92 4.64
N THR A 198 19.46 -1.62 4.58
CA THR A 198 19.23 -2.88 5.32
C THR A 198 19.16 -4.10 4.41
N GLY A 199 19.10 -3.94 3.09
CA GLY A 199 18.88 -5.03 2.15
C GLY A 199 17.44 -5.56 2.10
N LEU A 200 16.50 -4.90 2.79
CA LEU A 200 15.12 -5.36 2.97
C LEU A 200 14.14 -4.78 1.92
N TYR A 201 14.53 -3.69 1.30
CA TYR A 201 13.70 -2.96 0.32
C TYR A 201 14.39 -2.87 -1.03
N HIS A 202 14.65 -4.03 -1.65
CA HIS A 202 15.22 -4.10 -2.98
C HIS A 202 14.37 -3.28 -3.97
N GLY A 203 15.01 -2.38 -4.70
CA GLY A 203 14.35 -1.48 -5.66
C GLY A 203 14.09 -0.08 -5.15
N THR A 204 14.26 0.21 -3.84
CA THR A 204 14.23 1.60 -3.36
C THR A 204 15.54 2.31 -3.71
N GLN A 205 15.43 3.57 -4.09
CA GLN A 205 16.55 4.41 -4.47
C GLN A 205 16.82 5.48 -3.42
N GLN A 206 18.06 5.97 -3.39
CA GLN A 206 18.34 7.18 -2.61
C GLN A 206 17.64 8.36 -3.24
N ILE A 207 16.80 9.03 -2.45
CA ILE A 207 16.18 10.29 -2.85
C ILE A 207 17.21 11.42 -2.64
N ASN A 208 17.35 12.26 -3.65
CA ASN A 208 18.23 13.43 -3.55
C ASN A 208 17.80 14.30 -2.36
N GLN A 209 18.78 14.72 -1.54
CA GLN A 209 18.54 15.57 -0.36
C GLN A 209 17.74 16.83 -0.72
N ALA A 210 18.03 17.45 -1.87
CA ALA A 210 17.29 18.61 -2.33
C ALA A 210 15.82 18.32 -2.68
N GLN A 211 15.45 17.08 -3.00
CA GLN A 211 14.05 16.66 -3.15
C GLN A 211 13.39 16.44 -1.79
N MET A 212 14.14 15.87 -0.84
CA MET A 212 13.63 15.69 0.52
C MET A 212 13.34 17.02 1.21
N ASP A 213 14.17 18.03 1.00
CA ASP A 213 14.00 19.38 1.55
C ASP A 213 12.74 20.12 1.05
N ARG A 214 12.17 19.67 -0.07
CA ARG A 214 10.92 20.25 -0.63
C ARG A 214 9.64 19.72 0.00
N TRP A 215 9.71 18.63 0.77
CA TRP A 215 8.57 18.17 1.53
C TRP A 215 8.34 19.08 2.74
N SER A 216 7.19 19.72 2.79
CA SER A 216 6.85 20.62 3.90
C SER A 216 6.73 19.88 5.22
N ILE A 217 6.24 18.64 5.16
CA ILE A 217 6.10 17.74 6.31
C ILE A 217 6.55 16.35 5.91
N THR A 218 7.38 15.74 6.76
CA THR A 218 7.63 14.29 6.73
C THR A 218 7.16 13.70 8.06
N THR A 219 6.26 12.73 8.01
CA THR A 219 5.74 12.02 9.18
C THR A 219 6.00 10.52 9.07
N ILE A 220 6.04 9.85 10.21
CA ILE A 220 6.35 8.41 10.28
C ILE A 220 5.13 7.69 10.82
N LEU A 221 4.57 6.77 10.02
CA LEU A 221 3.51 5.85 10.43
C LEU A 221 4.09 4.45 10.60
N ASN A 222 4.27 4.04 11.85
CA ASN A 222 4.74 2.71 12.21
C ASN A 222 3.57 1.80 12.64
N TYR A 223 3.90 0.59 13.08
CA TYR A 223 2.91 -0.35 13.60
C TYR A 223 2.21 0.23 14.83
N LEU A 224 0.92 0.02 14.89
CA LEU A 224 0.09 0.45 16.01
C LEU A 224 0.42 -0.36 17.30
N PRO A 225 0.08 0.19 18.47
CA PRO A 225 0.06 -0.61 19.71
C PRO A 225 -0.80 -1.86 19.53
N ALA A 226 -0.41 -2.97 20.20
CA ALA A 226 -1.07 -4.27 20.06
C ALA A 226 -2.60 -4.19 20.24
N GLU A 227 -3.06 -3.49 21.27
CA GLU A 227 -4.48 -3.32 21.58
C GLU A 227 -5.27 -2.64 20.45
N HIS A 228 -4.65 -1.69 19.74
CA HIS A 228 -5.28 -1.04 18.60
C HIS A 228 -5.34 -1.97 17.39
N GLU A 229 -4.28 -2.74 17.15
CA GLU A 229 -4.26 -3.72 16.06
C GLU A 229 -5.27 -4.85 16.31
N GLU A 230 -5.36 -5.38 17.54
CA GLU A 230 -6.38 -6.35 17.94
C GLU A 230 -7.79 -5.84 17.63
N ARG A 231 -8.10 -4.59 17.96
CA ARG A 231 -9.40 -3.97 17.69
C ARG A 231 -9.68 -3.89 16.17
N ILE A 232 -8.70 -3.50 15.37
CA ILE A 232 -8.84 -3.44 13.91
C ILE A 232 -9.10 -4.84 13.34
N VAL A 233 -8.33 -5.83 13.79
CA VAL A 233 -8.48 -7.21 13.34
C VAL A 233 -9.85 -7.76 13.69
N LEU A 234 -10.33 -7.57 14.92
CA LEU A 234 -11.66 -8.00 15.37
C LEU A 234 -12.78 -7.29 14.63
N ALA A 235 -12.65 -5.97 14.36
CA ALA A 235 -13.66 -5.23 13.60
C ALA A 235 -13.85 -5.81 12.18
N LYS A 236 -12.74 -6.27 11.56
CA LYS A 236 -12.76 -6.82 10.19
C LYS A 236 -13.00 -8.33 10.13
N ALA A 237 -12.66 -9.07 11.18
CA ALA A 237 -12.85 -10.52 11.30
C ALA A 237 -14.09 -10.84 12.13
N ARG A 238 -15.28 -10.55 11.62
CA ARG A 238 -16.56 -10.70 12.34
C ARG A 238 -16.80 -12.11 12.89
N HIS A 239 -16.29 -13.15 12.24
CA HIS A 239 -16.38 -14.54 12.67
C HIS A 239 -15.57 -14.84 13.95
N LEU A 240 -14.62 -13.96 14.31
CA LEU A 240 -13.81 -14.05 15.52
C LEU A 240 -14.30 -13.12 16.65
N GLN A 241 -15.46 -12.48 16.52
CA GLN A 241 -16.04 -11.60 17.55
C GLN A 241 -16.74 -12.44 18.65
N ASN A 242 -15.97 -13.29 19.35
CA ASN A 242 -16.39 -14.08 20.49
C ASN A 242 -15.17 -14.28 21.42
N ALA A 243 -15.38 -14.80 22.63
CA ALA A 243 -14.34 -14.92 23.64
C ALA A 243 -13.10 -15.70 23.17
N ASP A 244 -13.29 -16.79 22.44
CA ASP A 244 -12.19 -17.61 21.92
C ASP A 244 -11.47 -16.89 20.76
N GLY A 245 -12.21 -16.23 19.90
CA GLY A 245 -11.67 -15.45 18.79
C GLY A 245 -10.86 -14.24 19.27
N GLU A 246 -11.29 -13.55 20.32
CA GLU A 246 -10.50 -12.46 20.94
C GLU A 246 -9.16 -12.96 21.48
N VAL A 247 -9.14 -14.13 22.15
CA VAL A 247 -7.91 -14.76 22.60
C VAL A 247 -7.02 -15.14 21.43
N LEU A 248 -7.61 -15.69 20.36
CA LEU A 248 -6.88 -16.07 19.15
C LEU A 248 -6.26 -14.84 18.49
N VAL A 249 -7.03 -13.77 18.25
CA VAL A 249 -6.54 -12.53 17.63
C VAL A 249 -5.39 -11.92 18.46
N ARG A 250 -5.51 -11.92 19.79
CA ARG A 250 -4.44 -11.46 20.67
C ARG A 250 -3.15 -12.26 20.48
N ARG A 251 -3.23 -13.58 20.36
CA ARG A 251 -2.07 -14.45 20.08
C ARG A 251 -1.48 -14.15 18.70
N MET A 252 -2.33 -13.97 17.67
CA MET A 252 -1.88 -13.62 16.32
C MET A 252 -1.11 -12.29 16.30
N VAL A 253 -1.64 -11.24 16.95
CA VAL A 253 -0.97 -9.95 17.08
C VAL A 253 0.31 -10.05 17.91
N GLN A 254 0.32 -10.87 18.96
CA GLN A 254 1.52 -11.13 19.75
C GLN A 254 2.61 -11.78 18.89
N LEU A 255 2.29 -12.80 18.09
CA LEU A 255 3.24 -13.41 17.16
C LEU A 255 3.76 -12.39 16.15
N ALA A 256 2.87 -11.58 15.55
CA ALA A 256 3.27 -10.52 14.63
C ALA A 256 4.25 -9.53 15.28
N ASN A 257 4.06 -9.16 16.54
CA ASN A 257 4.96 -8.26 17.24
C ASN A 257 6.32 -8.92 17.56
N LEU A 258 6.37 -10.22 17.80
CA LEU A 258 7.64 -10.96 17.94
C LEU A 258 8.39 -11.01 16.61
N THR A 259 7.71 -11.31 15.48
CA THR A 259 8.35 -11.30 14.16
C THR A 259 8.86 -9.90 13.78
N ARG A 260 8.11 -8.84 14.10
CA ARG A 260 8.54 -7.44 13.90
C ARG A 260 9.76 -7.06 14.72
N SER A 261 9.87 -7.61 15.93
CA SER A 261 11.04 -7.40 16.78
C SER A 261 12.25 -8.13 16.24
N ALA A 262 12.12 -9.39 15.83
CA ALA A 262 13.16 -10.16 15.18
C ALA A 262 13.63 -9.50 13.86
N PHE A 263 12.68 -8.98 13.04
CA PHE A 263 12.99 -8.21 11.84
C PHE A 263 13.84 -6.96 12.15
N ARG A 264 13.47 -6.19 13.17
CA ARG A 264 14.24 -4.99 13.56
C ARG A 264 15.63 -5.32 14.08
N ASN A 265 15.81 -6.49 14.66
CA ASN A 265 17.11 -6.97 15.15
C ASN A 265 17.96 -7.55 14.01
N GLY A 266 17.39 -7.78 12.83
CA GLY A 266 18.07 -8.45 11.72
C GLY A 266 18.07 -9.98 11.77
N ASP A 267 17.27 -10.56 12.67
CA ASP A 267 17.14 -12.03 12.81
C ASP A 267 16.20 -12.61 11.74
N LEU A 268 15.30 -11.78 11.19
CA LEU A 268 14.37 -12.12 10.12
C LEU A 268 14.46 -11.07 9.00
N ALA A 269 14.38 -11.48 7.74
CA ALA A 269 14.23 -10.61 6.59
C ALA A 269 12.75 -10.34 6.23
N THR A 270 11.85 -11.19 6.72
CA THR A 270 10.41 -11.06 6.45
C THR A 270 9.66 -10.56 7.69
N VAL A 271 8.75 -9.60 7.50
CA VAL A 271 7.96 -9.03 8.61
C VAL A 271 6.48 -9.32 8.46
N MET A 272 5.83 -9.69 9.56
CA MET A 272 4.38 -9.84 9.61
C MET A 272 3.70 -8.50 9.83
N SER A 273 3.14 -7.94 8.75
CA SER A 273 2.40 -6.68 8.79
C SER A 273 0.97 -6.89 9.31
N PRO A 274 0.25 -5.81 9.71
CA PRO A 274 -1.17 -5.88 10.04
C PRO A 274 -2.02 -6.47 8.91
N ARG A 275 -1.66 -6.20 7.65
CA ARG A 275 -2.30 -6.82 6.47
C ARG A 275 -2.14 -8.35 6.50
N THR A 276 -0.98 -8.84 6.88
CA THR A 276 -0.72 -10.28 7.00
C THR A 276 -1.60 -10.91 8.07
N VAL A 277 -1.73 -10.25 9.23
CA VAL A 277 -2.62 -10.72 10.31
C VAL A 277 -4.07 -10.77 9.84
N LEU A 278 -4.57 -9.73 9.17
CA LEU A 278 -5.91 -9.72 8.57
C LEU A 278 -6.10 -10.85 7.54
N THR A 279 -5.12 -11.07 6.68
CA THR A 279 -5.17 -12.17 5.72
C THR A 279 -5.18 -13.52 6.42
N TRP A 280 -4.45 -13.68 7.53
CA TRP A 280 -4.46 -14.90 8.32
C TRP A 280 -5.85 -15.17 8.90
N THR A 281 -6.51 -14.17 9.51
CA THR A 281 -7.88 -14.33 10.01
C THR A 281 -8.88 -14.66 8.89
N GLN A 282 -8.71 -14.08 7.69
CA GLN A 282 -9.56 -14.40 6.55
C GLN A 282 -9.40 -15.86 6.08
N ASN A 283 -8.16 -16.36 6.07
CA ASN A 283 -7.88 -17.74 5.68
C ASN A 283 -8.49 -18.78 6.65
N LEU A 284 -8.67 -18.42 7.92
CA LEU A 284 -9.35 -19.28 8.89
C LEU A 284 -10.83 -19.56 8.53
N THR A 285 -11.47 -18.72 7.75
CA THR A 285 -12.84 -18.98 7.28
C THR A 285 -12.94 -20.15 6.31
N PHE A 286 -11.81 -20.59 5.76
CA PHE A 286 -11.75 -21.69 4.81
C PHE A 286 -11.00 -22.92 5.36
N PHE A 287 -9.83 -22.69 5.99
CA PHE A 287 -8.96 -23.79 6.41
C PHE A 287 -9.31 -24.34 7.81
N GLU A 288 -9.97 -23.56 8.64
CA GLU A 288 -10.35 -23.89 10.04
C GLU A 288 -9.17 -24.32 10.95
N ASP A 289 -7.94 -24.28 10.43
CA ASP A 289 -6.69 -24.66 11.11
C ASP A 289 -5.76 -23.44 11.19
N VAL A 290 -5.43 -23.06 12.42
CA VAL A 290 -4.64 -21.86 12.71
C VAL A 290 -3.19 -22.01 12.24
N ALA A 291 -2.60 -23.19 12.40
CA ALA A 291 -1.22 -23.48 12.02
C ALA A 291 -1.09 -23.54 10.48
N LEU A 292 -1.98 -24.27 9.82
CA LEU A 292 -2.02 -24.34 8.37
C LEU A 292 -2.24 -22.96 7.73
N ALA A 293 -3.20 -22.19 8.26
CA ALA A 293 -3.44 -20.83 7.76
C ALA A 293 -2.22 -19.91 7.97
N PHE A 294 -1.49 -20.03 9.10
CA PHE A 294 -0.24 -19.31 9.33
C PHE A 294 0.84 -19.70 8.32
N GLU A 295 1.01 -21.00 8.09
CA GLU A 295 1.97 -21.51 7.12
C GLU A 295 1.73 -20.94 5.73
N LEU A 296 0.49 -21.04 5.23
CA LEU A 296 0.10 -20.60 3.90
C LEU A 296 0.18 -19.07 3.72
N VAL A 297 -0.13 -18.32 4.78
CA VAL A 297 -0.17 -16.85 4.70
C VAL A 297 1.20 -16.22 4.93
N PHE A 298 2.04 -16.81 5.77
CA PHE A 298 3.28 -16.16 6.18
C PHE A 298 4.53 -17.06 6.06
N LEU A 299 4.55 -18.24 6.69
CA LEU A 299 5.75 -19.08 6.79
C LEU A 299 6.32 -19.47 5.42
N ASN A 300 5.47 -19.77 4.45
CA ASN A 300 5.87 -20.13 3.07
C ASN A 300 6.43 -18.94 2.25
N LYS A 301 6.37 -17.72 2.78
CA LYS A 301 6.99 -16.53 2.19
C LYS A 301 8.35 -16.20 2.78
N CYS A 302 8.72 -16.87 3.87
CA CYS A 302 9.96 -16.63 4.57
C CYS A 302 11.10 -17.50 4.03
N ASP A 303 12.33 -17.04 4.21
CA ASP A 303 13.51 -17.85 3.85
C ASP A 303 13.48 -19.20 4.61
N PRO A 304 13.80 -20.32 3.97
CA PRO A 304 13.89 -21.60 4.66
C PRO A 304 14.78 -21.60 5.90
N ALA A 305 15.85 -20.78 5.92
CA ALA A 305 16.73 -20.64 7.09
C ALA A 305 16.04 -19.98 8.30
N GLU A 306 14.97 -19.18 8.06
CA GLU A 306 14.21 -18.48 9.11
C GLU A 306 13.12 -19.35 9.75
N ARG A 307 12.76 -20.48 9.10
CA ARG A 307 11.63 -21.33 9.55
C ARG A 307 11.80 -21.88 10.94
N ALA A 308 13.02 -22.23 11.35
CA ALA A 308 13.28 -22.72 12.71
C ALA A 308 12.94 -21.65 13.76
N LEU A 309 13.41 -20.42 13.57
CA LEU A 309 13.11 -19.30 14.47
C LEU A 309 11.60 -18.99 14.48
N LEU A 310 10.95 -19.01 13.32
CA LEU A 310 9.51 -18.77 13.23
C LEU A 310 8.70 -19.86 13.93
N GLY A 311 9.13 -21.12 13.83
CA GLY A 311 8.54 -22.24 14.56
C GLY A 311 8.65 -22.07 16.08
N GLU A 312 9.82 -21.65 16.59
CA GLU A 312 10.03 -21.35 18.01
C GLU A 312 9.13 -20.19 18.48
N LEU A 313 9.01 -19.12 17.67
CA LEU A 313 8.13 -18.00 17.99
C LEU A 313 6.65 -18.41 18.01
N TYR A 314 6.23 -19.25 17.05
CA TYR A 314 4.88 -19.79 16.99
C TYR A 314 4.59 -20.66 18.21
N GLN A 315 5.45 -21.63 18.51
CA GLN A 315 5.32 -22.50 19.66
C GLN A 315 5.24 -21.73 20.98
N ARG A 316 6.05 -20.68 21.12
CA ARG A 316 6.05 -19.82 22.33
C ARG A 316 4.70 -19.12 22.54
N VAL A 317 3.98 -18.76 21.46
CA VAL A 317 2.71 -18.03 21.54
C VAL A 317 1.51 -18.98 21.59
N PHE A 318 1.52 -20.04 20.76
CA PHE A 318 0.39 -20.95 20.61
C PHE A 318 0.51 -22.20 21.48
N GLY A 319 1.72 -22.57 21.93
CA GLY A 319 1.97 -23.76 22.72
C GLY A 319 2.04 -25.05 21.91
N GLU A 320 1.99 -24.96 20.59
CA GLU A 320 1.97 -26.08 19.65
C GLU A 320 3.14 -25.95 18.67
N GLU A 321 3.73 -27.07 18.27
CA GLU A 321 4.75 -27.10 17.23
C GLU A 321 4.08 -27.04 15.85
N LEU A 322 4.68 -26.27 14.93
CA LEU A 322 4.30 -26.34 13.53
C LEU A 322 4.66 -27.73 12.97
N ALA A 323 3.78 -28.30 12.14
CA ALA A 323 4.04 -29.56 11.49
C ALA A 323 5.36 -29.47 10.70
N ALA A 324 6.25 -30.44 10.89
CA ALA A 324 7.46 -30.53 10.10
C ALA A 324 7.07 -30.74 8.62
N GLU A 325 7.60 -29.92 7.71
CA GLU A 325 7.43 -30.23 6.28
C GLU A 325 7.92 -31.65 6.01
N PRO A 326 7.18 -32.45 5.22
CA PRO A 326 7.70 -33.73 4.75
C PRO A 326 9.01 -33.42 3.98
N GLY A 327 10.11 -33.94 4.48
CA GLY A 327 11.42 -33.73 3.85
C GLY A 327 11.34 -34.12 2.37
N VAL A 328 12.14 -33.48 1.52
CA VAL A 328 12.23 -33.82 0.08
C VAL A 328 12.45 -35.34 -0.13
N ALA A 329 13.11 -36.01 0.84
CA ALA A 329 13.28 -37.45 0.87
C ALA A 329 11.94 -38.20 1.06
N ASP A 330 11.00 -37.69 1.84
CA ASP A 330 9.71 -38.32 2.13
C ASP A 330 8.77 -38.20 0.91
N VAL A 331 8.84 -37.08 0.21
CA VAL A 331 8.05 -36.87 -1.04
C VAL A 331 8.57 -37.76 -2.16
N LEU A 332 9.89 -37.98 -2.27
CA LEU A 332 10.51 -38.89 -3.26
C LEU A 332 10.23 -40.36 -2.92
N SER A 333 10.18 -40.73 -1.63
CA SER A 333 9.86 -42.10 -1.22
C SER A 333 8.37 -42.46 -1.41
N ALA A 334 7.46 -41.49 -1.20
CA ALA A 334 6.03 -41.66 -1.48
C ALA A 334 5.72 -41.83 -2.99
N GLY A 335 6.50 -41.15 -3.84
CA GLY A 335 6.38 -41.26 -5.31
C GLY A 335 6.89 -42.59 -5.87
N THR A 336 7.84 -43.25 -5.19
CA THR A 336 8.39 -44.55 -5.62
C THR A 336 7.58 -45.76 -5.18
N SER A 337 6.75 -45.67 -4.12
CA SER A 337 5.87 -46.75 -3.67
C SER A 337 4.59 -46.92 -4.48
N ALA A 338 4.21 -45.92 -5.26
CA ALA A 338 3.02 -46.00 -6.12
C ALA A 338 3.30 -46.63 -7.53
N GLY A 339 4.58 -46.90 -7.84
CA GLY A 339 5.00 -47.41 -9.18
C GLY A 339 5.25 -48.92 -9.27
N THR A 340 5.15 -49.73 -8.16
CA THR A 340 5.62 -51.11 -8.15
C THR A 340 4.50 -52.18 -8.03
N SER A 341 3.23 -51.86 -8.27
CA SER A 341 2.16 -52.85 -8.21
C SER A 341 1.43 -53.14 -9.53
N ALA A 342 2.07 -52.89 -10.67
CA ALA A 342 1.49 -53.29 -11.97
C ALA A 342 2.54 -54.04 -12.80
N GLY A 343 2.60 -55.36 -12.64
CA GLY A 343 3.37 -56.15 -13.60
C GLY A 343 3.92 -57.47 -13.10
N THR A 344 3.05 -58.42 -12.73
CA THR A 344 3.38 -59.88 -12.85
C THR A 344 2.09 -60.68 -12.83
N SER A 345 1.53 -60.90 -13.99
CA SER A 345 0.73 -62.13 -14.30
C SER A 345 0.58 -62.25 -15.81
N ALA A 346 1.50 -62.93 -16.44
CA ALA A 346 1.22 -63.59 -17.71
C ALA A 346 1.94 -64.91 -17.67
N GLY A 347 1.11 -65.90 -17.33
CA GLY A 347 1.51 -67.28 -17.27
C GLY A 347 1.83 -67.88 -18.63
N SER A 348 2.73 -68.77 -18.56
CA SER A 348 3.07 -69.83 -19.49
C SER A 348 1.84 -70.58 -19.97
N SER A 349 1.70 -70.81 -21.26
CA SER A 349 1.10 -72.00 -21.78
C SER A 349 1.69 -72.34 -23.14
N ALA A 350 2.19 -73.54 -23.16
CA ALA A 350 2.93 -74.22 -24.15
C ALA A 350 2.09 -74.70 -25.35
N ALA A 351 2.79 -74.91 -26.39
CA ALA A 351 2.85 -76.14 -27.21
C ALA A 351 1.76 -76.41 -28.23
N ALA A 352 2.25 -76.60 -29.42
CA ALA A 352 2.12 -77.77 -30.29
C ALA A 352 1.08 -77.68 -31.45
N ARG A 353 1.73 -77.94 -32.59
CA ARG A 353 1.25 -78.62 -33.74
C ARG A 353 0.46 -77.90 -34.83
N GLY A 354 1.07 -78.00 -35.99
CA GLY A 354 0.47 -77.89 -37.29
C GLY A 354 1.42 -77.31 -38.33
#